data_9c26744d264dea52462a604eb84dd33b
#
_entry.id   9c26744d264dea52462a604eb84dd33b
#
_cell.length_a   1.000
_cell.length_b   1.000
_cell.length_c   1.000
_cell.angle_alpha   90.00
_cell.angle_beta   90.00
_cell.angle_gamma   90.00
#
_symmetry.space_group_name_H-M   'P 1'
#
loop_
_entity.id
_entity.type
_entity.pdbx_description
1 polymer ?
#
loop_
_entity_poly.entity_id
_entity_poly.type
_entity_poly.pdbx_seq_one_letter_code
_entity_poly.pdbx_strand_id
1 'polypeptide(L)'
;YVVGALARDIAMEILEMPPSPRRTADLDVAIALKDWNQFELLKEHLLENHFVKGKPKQRFYYKGADGNNDYEIDIVPFGELEADEKVAWPPEGNPEMSVKCFKDVMNIADTVVIDDAITVKMAPLSGQFLIKFDTWLDRHLLTDKDAADMLYIMDNFYLAYISFKQPVPDEVQETSESFDLL
;
A
#
# COMPACT_ATOMS: atom_id res chain seq x y z
N TYR A 1 7.73 -1.71 -3.85
CA TYR A 1 7.52 -1.15 -2.52
C TYR A 1 6.22 -1.64 -1.91
N VAL A 2 6.17 -1.71 -0.60
CA VAL A 2 4.99 -2.16 0.14
C VAL A 2 3.95 -1.03 0.19
N VAL A 3 2.70 -1.38 -0.05
CA VAL A 3 1.54 -0.47 -0.01
C VAL A 3 0.41 -1.08 0.82
N GLY A 4 -0.77 -0.50 0.78
CA GLY A 4 -1.96 -1.10 1.36
C GLY A 4 -2.04 -1.01 2.88
N ALA A 5 -2.94 -1.78 3.46
CA ALA A 5 -3.27 -1.67 4.89
C ALA A 5 -2.13 -2.14 5.80
N LEU A 6 -1.34 -3.15 5.38
CA LEU A 6 -0.20 -3.61 6.16
C LEU A 6 0.90 -2.53 6.25
N ALA A 7 1.21 -1.84 5.13
CA ALA A 7 2.17 -0.74 5.15
C ALA A 7 1.70 0.41 6.07
N ARG A 8 0.40 0.72 6.07
CA ARG A 8 -0.19 1.68 7.00
C ARG A 8 0.01 1.23 8.46
N ASP A 9 -0.28 -0.01 8.76
CA ASP A 9 -0.22 -0.54 10.13
C ASP A 9 1.24 -0.55 10.63
N ILE A 10 2.21 -0.93 9.79
CA ILE A 10 3.64 -0.84 10.12
C ILE A 10 4.05 0.62 10.36
N ALA A 11 3.65 1.54 9.48
CA ALA A 11 3.97 2.96 9.66
C ALA A 11 3.39 3.52 10.97
N MET A 12 2.17 3.17 11.31
CA MET A 12 1.52 3.59 12.55
C MET A 12 2.18 2.97 13.80
N GLU A 13 2.63 1.71 13.72
CA GLU A 13 3.38 1.06 14.80
C GLU A 13 4.74 1.75 15.04
N ILE A 14 5.48 2.05 13.97
CA ILE A 14 6.74 2.82 14.06
C ILE A 14 6.50 4.19 14.70
N LEU A 15 5.36 4.81 14.42
CA LEU A 15 4.96 6.11 14.94
C LEU A 15 4.28 6.03 16.32
N GLU A 16 4.27 4.85 16.94
CA GLU A 16 3.66 4.60 18.26
C GLU A 16 2.17 5.01 18.33
N MET A 17 1.48 4.94 17.20
CA MET A 17 0.06 5.27 17.10
C MET A 17 -0.83 4.07 17.49
N PRO A 18 -2.09 4.33 17.92
CA PRO A 18 -3.02 3.26 18.20
C PRO A 18 -3.19 2.32 17.01
N PRO A 19 -3.34 1.01 17.24
CA PRO A 19 -3.54 0.06 16.15
C PRO A 19 -4.84 0.35 15.39
N SER A 20 -4.83 0.08 14.10
CA SER A 20 -6.04 0.17 13.28
C SER A 20 -7.15 -0.73 13.82
N PRO A 21 -8.39 -0.26 13.88
CA PRO A 21 -9.54 -1.09 14.24
C PRO A 21 -9.80 -2.22 13.24
N ARG A 22 -9.28 -2.08 12.02
CA ARG A 22 -9.38 -3.10 10.97
C ARG A 22 -8.00 -3.72 10.73
N ARG A 23 -7.87 -4.98 11.13
CA ARG A 23 -6.66 -5.76 10.82
C ARG A 23 -6.68 -6.25 9.37
N THR A 24 -5.51 -6.31 8.77
CA THR A 24 -5.29 -6.93 7.47
C THR A 24 -4.36 -8.15 7.63
N ALA A 25 -4.50 -9.12 6.73
CA ALA A 25 -3.63 -10.29 6.68
C ALA A 25 -2.98 -10.43 5.29
N ASP A 26 -3.30 -9.53 4.37
CA ASP A 26 -2.78 -9.46 3.01
C ASP A 26 -1.61 -8.47 2.93
N LEU A 27 -0.60 -8.84 2.17
CA LEU A 27 0.53 -7.99 1.82
C LEU A 27 0.33 -7.44 0.41
N ASP A 28 0.18 -6.13 0.29
CA ASP A 28 0.10 -5.46 -1.00
C ASP A 28 1.49 -4.94 -1.41
N VAL A 29 1.96 -5.31 -2.59
CA VAL A 29 3.24 -4.88 -3.16
C VAL A 29 3.03 -4.22 -4.52
N ALA A 30 3.54 -3.01 -4.69
CA ALA A 30 3.60 -2.34 -5.97
C ALA A 30 4.99 -2.52 -6.59
N ILE A 31 5.05 -2.92 -7.87
CA ILE A 31 6.29 -3.19 -8.58
C ILE A 31 6.34 -2.44 -9.92
N ALA A 32 7.40 -1.65 -10.11
CA ALA A 32 7.63 -0.94 -11.37
C ALA A 32 8.24 -1.88 -12.42
N LEU A 33 7.56 -2.04 -13.53
CA LEU A 33 7.96 -2.93 -14.62
C LEU A 33 7.92 -2.19 -15.97
N LYS A 34 8.73 -2.68 -16.92
CA LYS A 34 8.75 -2.14 -18.28
C LYS A 34 7.67 -2.77 -19.15
N ASP A 35 7.41 -4.04 -18.96
CA ASP A 35 6.48 -4.80 -19.79
C ASP A 35 5.93 -6.04 -19.06
N TRP A 36 4.94 -6.68 -19.65
CA TRP A 36 4.32 -7.88 -19.11
C TRP A 36 5.24 -9.10 -19.11
N ASN A 37 6.30 -9.13 -19.94
CA ASN A 37 7.27 -10.24 -19.92
C ASN A 37 8.03 -10.25 -18.58
N GLN A 38 8.35 -9.06 -18.03
CA GLN A 38 8.96 -8.97 -16.70
C GLN A 38 8.03 -9.47 -15.60
N PHE A 39 6.72 -9.22 -15.74
CA PHE A 39 5.74 -9.77 -14.80
C PHE A 39 5.64 -11.30 -14.87
N GLU A 40 5.65 -11.88 -16.09
CA GLU A 40 5.63 -13.32 -16.25
C GLU A 40 6.90 -13.98 -15.67
N LEU A 41 8.08 -13.40 -15.88
CA LEU A 41 9.33 -13.88 -15.26
C LEU A 41 9.27 -13.81 -13.72
N LEU A 42 8.75 -12.73 -13.16
CA LEU A 42 8.51 -12.62 -11.71
C LEU A 42 7.56 -13.73 -11.23
N LYS A 43 6.48 -13.95 -11.93
CA LYS A 43 5.49 -14.99 -11.60
C LYS A 43 6.12 -16.38 -11.63
N GLU A 44 6.90 -16.72 -12.66
CA GLU A 44 7.62 -17.98 -12.74
C GLU A 44 8.55 -18.17 -11.53
N HIS A 45 9.33 -17.15 -11.20
CA HIS A 45 10.23 -17.18 -10.04
C HIS A 45 9.47 -17.37 -8.71
N LEU A 46 8.34 -16.72 -8.54
CA LEU A 46 7.50 -16.92 -7.34
C LEU A 46 6.99 -18.36 -7.24
N LEU A 47 6.52 -18.93 -8.34
CA LEU A 47 6.02 -20.32 -8.37
C LEU A 47 7.13 -21.34 -8.04
N GLU A 48 8.38 -21.07 -8.41
CA GLU A 48 9.54 -21.87 -8.04
C GLU A 48 9.91 -21.76 -6.55
N ASN A 49 9.46 -20.69 -5.87
CA ASN A 49 9.79 -20.37 -4.48
C ASN A 49 8.59 -20.49 -3.52
N HIS A 50 7.84 -21.59 -3.62
CA HIS A 50 6.73 -21.94 -2.72
C HIS A 50 5.50 -21.03 -2.77
N PHE A 51 5.39 -20.17 -3.78
CA PHE A 51 4.15 -19.45 -4.02
C PHE A 51 3.20 -20.25 -4.90
N VAL A 52 1.91 -20.04 -4.72
CA VAL A 52 0.87 -20.55 -5.62
C VAL A 52 0.03 -19.37 -6.10
N LYS A 53 -0.42 -19.45 -7.36
CA LYS A 53 -1.24 -18.41 -7.97
C LYS A 53 -2.65 -18.42 -7.40
N GLY A 54 -3.16 -17.25 -7.04
CA GLY A 54 -4.55 -17.05 -6.66
C GLY A 54 -5.49 -16.95 -7.88
N LYS A 55 -6.79 -16.86 -7.60
CA LYS A 55 -7.82 -16.64 -8.63
C LYS A 55 -7.73 -15.23 -9.24
N PRO A 56 -7.58 -14.12 -8.46
CA PRO A 56 -7.26 -12.81 -9.00
C PRO A 56 -5.87 -12.81 -9.65
N LYS A 57 -5.69 -12.07 -10.76
CA LYS A 57 -4.45 -12.10 -11.56
C LYS A 57 -3.23 -11.56 -10.80
N GLN A 58 -3.43 -10.60 -9.89
CA GLN A 58 -2.40 -10.01 -9.02
C GLN A 58 -2.06 -10.87 -7.80
N ARG A 59 -2.90 -11.87 -7.45
CA ARG A 59 -2.83 -12.57 -6.16
C ARG A 59 -1.98 -13.82 -6.19
N PHE A 60 -1.17 -13.96 -5.16
CA PHE A 60 -0.38 -15.14 -4.85
C PHE A 60 -0.55 -15.52 -3.37
N TYR A 61 -0.29 -16.77 -3.07
CA TYR A 61 -0.25 -17.28 -1.71
C TYR A 61 1.11 -17.91 -1.47
N TYR A 62 1.82 -17.46 -0.44
CA TYR A 62 3.02 -18.13 0.02
C TYR A 62 2.63 -19.28 0.94
N LYS A 63 3.12 -20.47 0.63
CA LYS A 63 2.93 -21.66 1.46
C LYS A 63 3.98 -21.68 2.55
N GLY A 64 3.60 -21.43 3.80
CA GLY A 64 4.50 -21.54 4.93
C GLY A 64 5.12 -22.93 5.04
N ALA A 65 6.33 -23.01 5.59
CA ALA A 65 7.08 -24.27 5.72
C ALA A 65 6.35 -25.31 6.61
N ASP A 66 5.45 -24.86 7.47
CA ASP A 66 4.60 -25.69 8.34
C ASP A 66 3.36 -26.23 7.62
N GLY A 67 3.06 -25.77 6.40
CA GLY A 67 1.91 -26.15 5.59
C GLY A 67 0.56 -25.69 6.14
N ASN A 68 0.51 -24.95 7.25
CA ASN A 68 -0.70 -24.59 7.96
C ASN A 68 -1.21 -23.18 7.66
N ASN A 69 -0.34 -22.29 7.17
CA ASN A 69 -0.71 -20.91 6.90
C ASN A 69 -0.38 -20.52 5.46
N ASP A 70 -1.36 -20.00 4.76
CA ASP A 70 -1.20 -19.34 3.48
C ASP A 70 -1.15 -17.83 3.71
N TYR A 71 -0.06 -17.20 3.31
CA TYR A 71 0.08 -15.75 3.35
C TYR A 71 -0.33 -15.17 2.01
N GLU A 72 -1.36 -14.34 2.03
CA GLU A 72 -1.90 -13.69 0.83
C GLU A 72 -1.03 -12.49 0.43
N ILE A 73 -0.62 -12.45 -0.83
CA ILE A 73 0.19 -11.37 -1.40
C ILE A 73 -0.44 -10.92 -2.71
N ASP A 74 -0.79 -9.64 -2.78
CA ASP A 74 -1.24 -8.99 -4.01
C ASP A 74 -0.08 -8.17 -4.60
N ILE A 75 0.30 -8.48 -5.84
CA ILE A 75 1.37 -7.79 -6.56
C ILE A 75 0.76 -6.97 -7.69
N VAL A 76 0.80 -5.65 -7.56
CA VAL A 76 0.26 -4.72 -8.54
C VAL A 76 1.40 -4.15 -9.37
N PRO A 77 1.51 -4.52 -10.65
CA PRO A 77 2.51 -3.95 -11.56
C PRO A 77 2.10 -2.54 -11.98
N PHE A 78 3.08 -1.66 -12.16
CA PHE A 78 2.91 -0.32 -12.72
C PHE A 78 4.18 0.08 -13.50
N GLY A 79 4.26 1.30 -14.03
CA GLY A 79 5.44 1.80 -14.72
C GLY A 79 5.26 1.89 -16.23
N GLU A 80 6.17 1.36 -17.05
CA GLU A 80 6.09 1.51 -18.50
C GLU A 80 4.98 0.67 -19.15
N LEU A 81 4.42 -0.31 -18.42
CA LEU A 81 3.31 -1.15 -18.90
C LEU A 81 1.92 -0.53 -18.70
N GLU A 82 1.84 0.60 -18.02
CA GLU A 82 0.58 1.31 -17.82
C GLU A 82 0.18 2.15 -19.03
N ALA A 83 -1.12 2.31 -19.21
CA ALA A 83 -1.71 3.24 -20.15
C ALA A 83 -2.80 4.05 -19.43
N ASP A 84 -2.76 5.38 -19.58
CA ASP A 84 -3.73 6.29 -18.93
C ASP A 84 -3.85 6.05 -17.41
N GLU A 85 -2.71 5.91 -16.71
CA GLU A 85 -2.63 5.64 -15.26
C GLU A 85 -3.33 4.33 -14.83
N LYS A 86 -3.49 3.38 -15.75
CA LYS A 86 -4.12 2.08 -15.52
C LYS A 86 -3.29 0.93 -16.06
N VAL A 87 -3.44 -0.23 -15.44
CA VAL A 87 -2.91 -1.49 -15.95
C VAL A 87 -4.06 -2.41 -16.35
N ALA A 88 -3.98 -2.91 -17.58
CA ALA A 88 -4.96 -3.82 -18.17
C ALA A 88 -4.32 -5.22 -18.28
N TRP A 89 -4.85 -6.19 -17.54
CA TRP A 89 -4.25 -7.52 -17.43
C TRP A 89 -4.43 -8.37 -18.70
N PRO A 90 -3.34 -8.86 -19.29
CA PRO A 90 -3.41 -9.70 -20.48
C PRO A 90 -4.07 -11.06 -20.20
N PRO A 91 -4.56 -11.77 -21.26
CA PRO A 91 -4.63 -11.30 -22.65
C PRO A 91 -5.85 -10.43 -22.96
N GLU A 92 -6.91 -10.46 -22.13
CA GLU A 92 -8.20 -9.83 -22.42
C GLU A 92 -8.27 -8.36 -21.99
N GLY A 93 -7.22 -7.82 -21.34
CA GLY A 93 -7.24 -6.49 -20.76
C GLY A 93 -8.08 -6.37 -19.47
N ASN A 94 -8.43 -7.50 -18.85
CA ASN A 94 -9.24 -7.53 -17.63
C ASN A 94 -8.58 -8.36 -16.50
N PRO A 95 -8.70 -7.92 -15.23
CA PRO A 95 -9.28 -6.64 -14.82
C PRO A 95 -8.42 -5.46 -15.30
N GLU A 96 -9.01 -4.28 -15.36
CA GLU A 96 -8.30 -3.00 -15.45
C GLU A 96 -8.20 -2.45 -14.02
N MET A 97 -7.04 -1.93 -13.64
CA MET A 97 -6.77 -1.40 -12.30
C MET A 97 -6.13 -0.03 -12.41
N SER A 98 -6.61 0.96 -11.65
CA SER A 98 -5.90 2.23 -11.49
C SER A 98 -4.56 2.01 -10.78
N VAL A 99 -3.52 2.62 -11.31
CA VAL A 99 -2.19 2.71 -10.70
C VAL A 99 -1.74 4.16 -10.56
N LYS A 100 -2.71 5.05 -10.61
CA LYS A 100 -2.52 6.48 -10.40
C LYS A 100 -1.78 6.74 -9.09
N CYS A 101 -0.90 7.72 -9.11
CA CYS A 101 -0.02 8.09 -7.99
C CYS A 101 1.06 7.03 -7.63
N PHE A 102 1.05 5.81 -8.16
CA PHE A 102 2.02 4.77 -7.75
C PHE A 102 3.46 5.19 -8.00
N LYS A 103 3.73 5.82 -9.14
CA LYS A 103 5.07 6.32 -9.49
C LYS A 103 5.51 7.46 -8.57
N ASP A 104 4.61 8.39 -8.25
CA ASP A 104 4.90 9.50 -7.36
C ASP A 104 5.17 9.01 -5.94
N VAL A 105 4.33 8.08 -5.46
CA VAL A 105 4.50 7.46 -4.15
C VAL A 105 5.78 6.64 -4.07
N MET A 106 6.18 5.94 -5.13
CA MET A 106 7.47 5.24 -5.18
C MET A 106 8.65 6.20 -5.00
N ASN A 107 8.58 7.40 -5.59
CA ASN A 107 9.64 8.40 -5.50
C ASN A 107 9.85 8.94 -4.08
N ILE A 108 8.81 8.93 -3.26
CA ILE A 108 8.84 9.38 -1.86
C ILE A 108 8.80 8.23 -0.85
N ALA A 109 8.92 6.97 -1.32
CA ALA A 109 8.83 5.79 -0.47
C ALA A 109 9.95 5.75 0.58
N ASP A 110 9.56 5.54 1.82
CA ASP A 110 10.46 5.38 2.95
C ASP A 110 11.27 4.07 2.86
N THR A 111 12.42 4.06 3.50
CA THR A 111 13.20 2.85 3.70
C THR A 111 12.99 2.37 5.13
N VAL A 112 12.41 1.20 5.29
CA VAL A 112 12.07 0.61 6.59
C VAL A 112 12.85 -0.68 6.78
N VAL A 113 13.39 -0.87 7.99
CA VAL A 113 14.05 -2.11 8.41
C VAL A 113 13.07 -2.88 9.28
N ILE A 114 12.79 -4.13 8.92
CA ILE A 114 11.88 -5.02 9.64
C ILE A 114 12.72 -6.07 10.36
N ASP A 115 12.53 -6.22 11.67
CA ASP A 115 13.20 -7.19 12.54
C ASP A 115 14.74 -7.18 12.40
N ASP A 116 15.34 -6.02 12.16
CA ASP A 116 16.77 -5.83 11.93
C ASP A 116 17.37 -6.71 10.80
N ALA A 117 16.53 -7.31 9.98
CA ALA A 117 16.93 -8.31 8.99
C ALA A 117 16.59 -7.91 7.55
N ILE A 118 15.43 -7.31 7.32
CA ILE A 118 14.92 -7.06 5.97
C ILE A 118 14.71 -5.57 5.76
N THR A 119 15.34 -5.03 4.73
CA THR A 119 15.13 -3.64 4.33
C THR A 119 14.16 -3.58 3.16
N VAL A 120 13.06 -2.85 3.33
CA VAL A 120 12.02 -2.68 2.30
C VAL A 120 11.76 -1.21 2.03
N LYS A 121 11.31 -0.91 0.81
CA LYS A 121 10.67 0.36 0.50
C LYS A 121 9.18 0.28 0.86
N MET A 122 8.65 1.32 1.49
CA MET A 122 7.27 1.37 1.94
C MET A 122 6.66 2.74 1.63
N ALA A 123 5.41 2.75 1.20
CA ALA A 123 4.68 3.99 0.97
C ALA A 123 4.51 4.77 2.28
N PRO A 124 4.88 6.06 2.35
CA PRO A 124 4.58 6.89 3.53
C PRO A 124 3.07 7.08 3.68
N LEU A 125 2.61 7.47 4.88
CA LEU A 125 1.17 7.64 5.16
C LEU A 125 0.46 8.58 4.17
N SER A 126 1.12 9.67 3.77
CA SER A 126 0.60 10.60 2.75
C SER A 126 0.43 9.93 1.38
N GLY A 127 1.40 9.12 0.96
CA GLY A 127 1.32 8.35 -0.28
C GLY A 127 0.22 7.29 -0.23
N GLN A 128 0.08 6.62 0.90
CA GLN A 128 -1.00 5.65 1.11
C GLN A 128 -2.38 6.30 1.07
N PHE A 129 -2.52 7.50 1.65
CA PHE A 129 -3.76 8.28 1.57
C PHE A 129 -4.12 8.58 0.10
N LEU A 130 -3.17 9.03 -0.72
CA LEU A 130 -3.40 9.32 -2.13
C LEU A 130 -3.84 8.08 -2.92
N ILE A 131 -3.16 6.94 -2.74
CA ILE A 131 -3.54 5.68 -3.38
C ILE A 131 -4.95 5.25 -2.95
N LYS A 132 -5.28 5.36 -1.66
CA LYS A 132 -6.60 5.03 -1.13
C LYS A 132 -7.69 5.97 -1.64
N PHE A 133 -7.38 7.25 -1.79
CA PHE A 133 -8.32 8.22 -2.33
C PHE A 133 -8.67 7.92 -3.79
N ASP A 134 -7.68 7.63 -4.63
CA ASP A 134 -7.91 7.24 -6.02
C ASP A 134 -8.73 5.93 -6.11
N THR A 135 -8.35 4.92 -5.33
CA THR A 135 -9.09 3.66 -5.26
C THR A 135 -10.53 3.85 -4.78
N TRP A 136 -10.75 4.75 -3.83
CA TRP A 136 -12.09 5.09 -3.33
C TRP A 136 -12.95 5.73 -4.41
N LEU A 137 -12.41 6.62 -5.23
CA LEU A 137 -13.14 7.21 -6.36
C LEU A 137 -13.67 6.13 -7.31
N ASP A 138 -12.92 5.06 -7.53
CA ASP A 138 -13.32 3.96 -8.41
C ASP A 138 -14.38 3.03 -7.80
N ARG A 139 -14.33 2.78 -6.49
CA ARG A 139 -15.13 1.71 -5.87
C ARG A 139 -15.92 2.07 -4.61
N HIS A 140 -16.08 3.37 -4.29
CA HIS A 140 -16.81 3.81 -3.08
C HIS A 140 -18.26 3.32 -3.01
N LEU A 141 -18.90 3.05 -4.15
CA LEU A 141 -20.25 2.47 -4.18
C LEU A 141 -20.29 0.97 -3.81
N LEU A 142 -19.14 0.31 -3.78
CA LEU A 142 -19.02 -1.14 -3.50
C LEU A 142 -18.49 -1.43 -2.10
N THR A 143 -17.68 -0.51 -1.52
CA THR A 143 -17.02 -0.74 -0.23
C THR A 143 -16.56 0.57 0.42
N ASP A 144 -16.65 0.62 1.75
CA ASP A 144 -16.19 1.75 2.57
C ASP A 144 -14.76 1.57 3.09
N LYS A 145 -14.06 0.49 2.71
CA LYS A 145 -12.74 0.14 3.25
C LYS A 145 -11.71 1.26 3.06
N ASP A 146 -11.68 1.86 1.87
CA ASP A 146 -10.70 2.90 1.55
C ASP A 146 -11.00 4.19 2.30
N ALA A 147 -12.29 4.55 2.47
CA ALA A 147 -12.69 5.68 3.30
C ALA A 147 -12.30 5.47 4.77
N ALA A 148 -12.54 4.28 5.33
CA ALA A 148 -12.14 3.96 6.70
C ALA A 148 -10.62 4.04 6.90
N ASP A 149 -9.84 3.54 5.95
CA ASP A 149 -8.37 3.62 5.97
C ASP A 149 -7.90 5.09 5.90
N MET A 150 -8.51 5.91 5.05
CA MET A 150 -8.19 7.35 4.96
C MET A 150 -8.53 8.10 6.23
N LEU A 151 -9.71 7.89 6.82
CA LEU A 151 -10.10 8.50 8.08
C LEU A 151 -9.13 8.14 9.20
N TYR A 152 -8.76 6.86 9.31
CA TYR A 152 -7.80 6.43 10.32
C TYR A 152 -6.43 7.12 10.14
N ILE A 153 -5.95 7.29 8.90
CA ILE A 153 -4.71 8.05 8.64
C ILE A 153 -4.89 9.50 9.08
N MET A 154 -5.99 10.16 8.70
CA MET A 154 -6.23 11.56 9.03
C MET A 154 -6.31 11.81 10.54
N ASP A 155 -7.05 10.97 11.26
CA ASP A 155 -7.26 11.09 12.70
C ASP A 155 -5.95 10.97 13.51
N ASN A 156 -4.96 10.24 12.97
CA ASN A 156 -3.71 9.97 13.68
C ASN A 156 -2.52 10.74 13.12
N PHE A 157 -2.64 11.34 11.94
CA PHE A 157 -1.51 11.92 11.21
C PHE A 157 -0.83 13.06 11.99
N TYR A 158 -1.61 13.96 12.57
CA TYR A 158 -1.09 15.08 13.35
C TYR A 158 -0.34 14.60 14.59
N LEU A 159 -0.92 13.68 15.35
CA LEU A 159 -0.29 13.10 16.55
C LEU A 159 1.00 12.35 16.20
N ALA A 160 1.00 11.64 15.09
CA ALA A 160 2.17 10.95 14.58
C ALA A 160 3.33 11.91 14.32
N TYR A 161 3.08 13.05 13.71
CA TYR A 161 4.10 14.08 13.47
C TYR A 161 4.63 14.70 14.77
N ILE A 162 3.76 14.99 15.74
CA ILE A 162 4.17 15.54 17.05
C ILE A 162 5.03 14.54 17.82
N SER A 163 4.64 13.27 17.87
CA SER A 163 5.37 12.22 18.60
C SER A 163 6.80 12.06 18.09
N PHE A 164 7.01 12.21 16.79
CA PHE A 164 8.34 12.15 16.18
C PHE A 164 9.08 13.49 16.18
N LYS A 165 8.52 14.53 16.85
CA LYS A 165 9.12 15.89 16.86
C LYS A 165 9.51 16.37 15.45
N GLN A 166 8.80 15.93 14.45
CA GLN A 166 8.97 16.46 13.11
C GLN A 166 8.47 17.91 13.13
N PRO A 167 9.17 18.84 12.48
CA PRO A 167 8.67 20.19 12.38
C PRO A 167 7.33 20.18 11.65
N VAL A 168 6.27 20.41 12.38
CA VAL A 168 4.94 20.61 11.78
C VAL A 168 5.02 21.94 11.04
N PRO A 169 4.66 21.99 9.74
CA PRO A 169 4.62 23.25 9.01
C PRO A 169 3.78 24.28 9.77
N ASP A 170 4.25 25.52 9.87
CA ASP A 170 3.59 26.59 10.61
C ASP A 170 2.11 26.74 10.22
N GLU A 171 1.78 26.56 8.96
CA GLU A 171 0.40 26.56 8.42
C GLU A 171 -0.52 25.49 9.05
N VAL A 172 0.04 24.33 9.43
CA VAL A 172 -0.71 23.24 10.07
C VAL A 172 -0.84 23.51 11.58
N GLN A 173 0.17 24.15 12.19
CA GLN A 173 0.18 24.49 13.60
C GLN A 173 -0.85 25.58 13.91
N GLU A 174 -0.94 26.64 13.10
CA GLU A 174 -1.95 27.68 13.22
C GLU A 174 -3.39 27.16 13.06
N THR A 175 -3.59 26.14 12.21
CA THR A 175 -4.91 25.55 11.98
C THR A 175 -5.35 24.69 13.17
N SER A 176 -4.44 24.00 13.84
CA SER A 176 -4.76 23.13 14.98
C SER A 176 -5.14 23.92 16.22
N GLU A 177 -4.48 25.06 16.49
CA GLU A 177 -4.82 25.95 17.60
C GLU A 177 -6.22 26.58 17.47
N SER A 178 -6.74 26.68 16.23
CA SER A 178 -8.09 27.18 15.98
C SER A 178 -9.20 26.14 16.17
N PHE A 179 -8.88 24.84 16.17
CA PHE A 179 -9.85 23.75 16.34
C PHE A 179 -10.12 23.42 17.82
N ASP A 180 -9.18 23.70 18.72
CA ASP A 180 -9.35 23.49 20.17
C ASP A 180 -10.29 24.51 20.84
N LEU A 181 -10.89 25.43 20.08
CA LEU A 181 -11.81 26.45 20.54
C LEU A 181 -13.28 26.22 20.15
N LEU A 182 -13.62 25.05 19.60
CA LEU A 182 -14.99 24.62 19.27
C LEU A 182 -15.38 23.37 20.06
#